data_be64e462f9aebd7f20b6e4d6c0a14278
#
_entry.id   be64e462f9aebd7f20b6e4d6c0a14278
#
_cell.length_a   1.000
_cell.length_b   1.000
_cell.length_c   1.000
_cell.angle_alpha   90.00
_cell.angle_beta   90.00
_cell.angle_gamma   90.00
#
_symmetry.space_group_name_H-M   'P 1'
#
loop_
_entity.id
_entity.type
_entity.pdbx_description
1 polymer ?
#
loop_
_entity_poly.entity_id
_entity_poly.type
_entity_poly.pdbx_seq_one_letter_code
_entity_poly.pdbx_strand_id
1 'polypeptide(L)'
;MTILVFSDLHDNLPNLETCFNWANNNQVDAAIFLGDLTNADTLLELANIWTKDLYFIQGNCDNYAPIDIPSYPQWHNIGRYGQIIIDKRHIGLCHEPSFQEAVLKEGAVEVLFYGHTHKPWQEQINHMWLVNPGTLGGIYYPASFALYDTVNNTWELKILSQLAIL
;
A
#
# COMPACT_ATOMS: atom_id res chain seq x y z
N MET A 1 -0.33 -8.10 -13.69
CA MET A 1 -1.09 -6.94 -13.17
C MET A 1 -0.12 -5.87 -12.70
N THR A 2 -0.52 -4.59 -12.81
CA THR A 2 0.20 -3.47 -12.21
C THR A 2 -0.55 -3.02 -10.95
N ILE A 3 0.12 -3.08 -9.81
CA ILE A 3 -0.47 -2.78 -8.50
C ILE A 3 0.18 -1.52 -7.91
N LEU A 4 -0.65 -0.57 -7.49
CA LEU A 4 -0.23 0.58 -6.70
C LEU A 4 0.01 0.13 -5.26
N VAL A 5 1.20 0.36 -4.71
CA VAL A 5 1.52 0.08 -3.29
C VAL A 5 1.85 1.39 -2.59
N PHE A 6 1.09 1.73 -1.55
CA PHE A 6 1.26 2.98 -0.82
C PHE A 6 1.07 2.80 0.69
N SER A 7 1.58 3.77 1.45
CA SER A 7 1.58 3.76 2.92
C SER A 7 1.62 5.17 3.49
N ASP A 8 1.31 5.30 4.76
CA ASP A 8 1.59 6.49 5.56
C ASP A 8 1.05 7.78 4.92
N LEU A 9 -0.27 7.78 4.66
CA LEU A 9 -0.97 8.92 4.04
C LEU A 9 -1.21 10.06 5.03
N HIS A 10 -1.56 9.73 6.30
CA HIS A 10 -1.82 10.70 7.37
C HIS A 10 -2.77 11.82 6.95
N ASP A 11 -3.93 11.45 6.43
CA ASP A 11 -5.01 12.34 5.98
C ASP A 11 -4.61 13.40 4.94
N ASN A 12 -3.52 13.20 4.20
CA ASN A 12 -3.13 14.10 3.12
C ASN A 12 -3.98 13.85 1.86
N LEU A 13 -5.22 14.35 1.88
CA LEU A 13 -6.17 14.19 0.77
C LEU A 13 -5.65 14.72 -0.57
N PRO A 14 -4.97 15.87 -0.68
CA PRO A 14 -4.39 16.33 -1.95
C PRO A 14 -3.41 15.34 -2.57
N ASN A 15 -2.58 14.69 -1.76
CA ASN A 15 -1.65 13.68 -2.25
C ASN A 15 -2.39 12.39 -2.66
N LEU A 16 -3.42 12.01 -1.90
CA LEU A 16 -4.29 10.88 -2.23
C LEU A 16 -4.93 11.07 -3.61
N GLU A 17 -5.62 12.20 -3.81
CA GLU A 17 -6.27 12.56 -5.07
C GLU A 17 -5.27 12.56 -6.25
N THR A 18 -4.11 13.20 -6.07
CA THR A 18 -3.07 13.26 -7.11
C THR A 18 -2.59 11.86 -7.49
N CYS A 19 -2.29 11.01 -6.50
CA CYS A 19 -1.82 9.65 -6.70
C CYS A 19 -2.85 8.80 -7.44
N PHE A 20 -4.10 8.81 -6.98
CA PHE A 20 -5.13 7.96 -7.55
C PHE A 20 -5.67 8.45 -8.89
N ASN A 21 -5.70 9.77 -9.14
CA ASN A 21 -5.95 10.30 -10.47
C ASN A 21 -4.88 9.85 -11.46
N TRP A 22 -3.61 9.89 -11.05
CA TRP A 22 -2.53 9.36 -11.85
C TRP A 22 -2.69 7.85 -12.09
N ALA A 23 -2.99 7.05 -11.06
CA ALA A 23 -3.17 5.61 -11.17
C ALA A 23 -4.32 5.24 -12.11
N ASN A 24 -5.44 5.95 -12.05
CA ASN A 24 -6.59 5.75 -12.94
C ASN A 24 -6.23 6.02 -14.41
N ASN A 25 -5.43 7.07 -14.67
CA ASN A 25 -4.99 7.43 -16.02
C ASN A 25 -3.88 6.50 -16.57
N ASN A 26 -3.15 5.78 -15.71
CA ASN A 26 -2.04 4.91 -16.08
C ASN A 26 -2.37 3.41 -16.00
N GLN A 27 -3.66 3.04 -16.06
CA GLN A 27 -4.13 1.65 -16.15
C GLN A 27 -3.63 0.75 -15.01
N VAL A 28 -3.52 1.30 -13.79
CA VAL A 28 -3.24 0.50 -12.60
C VAL A 28 -4.43 -0.41 -12.31
N ASP A 29 -4.18 -1.70 -12.05
CA ASP A 29 -5.22 -2.73 -11.94
C ASP A 29 -5.81 -2.85 -10.54
N ALA A 30 -4.99 -2.72 -9.51
CA ALA A 30 -5.35 -2.86 -8.10
C ALA A 30 -4.47 -1.97 -7.21
N ALA A 31 -4.84 -1.85 -5.95
CA ALA A 31 -4.04 -1.13 -4.97
C ALA A 31 -3.79 -1.97 -3.70
N ILE A 32 -2.63 -1.78 -3.08
CA ILE A 32 -2.26 -2.27 -1.76
C ILE A 32 -1.98 -1.07 -0.87
N PHE A 33 -2.70 -0.96 0.23
CA PHE A 33 -2.51 0.06 1.25
C PHE A 33 -1.90 -0.57 2.50
N LEU A 34 -0.80 -0.02 2.98
CA LEU A 34 0.01 -0.60 4.07
C LEU A 34 -0.23 0.07 5.43
N GLY A 35 -1.31 0.82 5.60
CA GLY A 35 -1.69 1.43 6.87
C GLY A 35 -1.28 2.89 7.05
N ASP A 36 -1.73 3.47 8.16
CA ASP A 36 -1.61 4.88 8.51
C ASP A 36 -2.30 5.83 7.52
N LEU A 37 -3.57 5.55 7.29
CA LEU A 37 -4.47 6.48 6.61
C LEU A 37 -5.01 7.53 7.59
N THR A 38 -5.29 7.13 8.81
CA THR A 38 -5.63 7.83 10.06
C THR A 38 -7.13 7.86 10.34
N ASN A 39 -7.97 8.54 9.54
CA ASN A 39 -9.39 8.73 9.85
C ASN A 39 -10.34 7.94 8.93
N ALA A 40 -11.53 7.62 9.46
CA ALA A 40 -12.60 6.99 8.68
C ALA A 40 -13.07 7.84 7.50
N ASP A 41 -13.08 9.18 7.64
CA ASP A 41 -13.47 10.08 6.54
C ASP A 41 -12.53 9.94 5.35
N THR A 42 -11.24 9.76 5.59
CA THR A 42 -10.24 9.52 4.52
C THR A 42 -10.44 8.17 3.84
N LEU A 43 -10.92 7.14 4.57
CA LEU A 43 -11.37 5.87 3.94
C LEU A 43 -12.53 6.09 2.97
N LEU A 44 -13.49 6.94 3.32
CA LEU A 44 -14.61 7.27 2.46
C LEU A 44 -14.15 8.02 1.20
N GLU A 45 -13.23 8.96 1.34
CA GLU A 45 -12.64 9.64 0.18
C GLU A 45 -11.87 8.68 -0.72
N LEU A 46 -11.09 7.76 -0.16
CA LEU A 46 -10.44 6.71 -0.94
C LEU A 46 -11.46 5.86 -1.71
N ALA A 47 -12.59 5.52 -1.08
CA ALA A 47 -13.66 4.76 -1.73
C ALA A 47 -14.32 5.51 -2.89
N ASN A 48 -14.40 6.84 -2.81
CA ASN A 48 -14.97 7.67 -3.87
C ASN A 48 -14.07 7.73 -5.12
N ILE A 49 -12.75 7.67 -4.94
CA ILE A 49 -11.79 7.83 -6.04
C ILE A 49 -11.21 6.51 -6.57
N TRP A 50 -11.32 5.41 -5.82
CA TRP A 50 -10.82 4.10 -6.21
C TRP A 50 -11.90 3.02 -6.17
N THR A 51 -12.29 2.52 -7.32
CA THR A 51 -13.39 1.56 -7.49
C THR A 51 -12.92 0.13 -7.85
N LYS A 52 -11.60 -0.08 -7.94
CA LYS A 52 -10.99 -1.38 -8.22
C LYS A 52 -10.60 -2.10 -6.92
N ASP A 53 -10.00 -3.29 -7.02
CA ASP A 53 -9.56 -4.03 -5.86
C ASP A 53 -8.58 -3.23 -4.99
N LEU A 54 -8.86 -3.20 -3.69
CA LEU A 54 -8.01 -2.62 -2.65
C LEU A 54 -7.74 -3.67 -1.58
N TYR A 55 -6.51 -4.07 -1.43
CA TYR A 55 -6.01 -4.88 -0.32
C TYR A 55 -5.40 -3.97 0.72
N PHE A 56 -5.79 -4.10 1.98
CA PHE A 56 -5.27 -3.17 2.98
C PHE A 56 -5.10 -3.79 4.35
N ILE A 57 -4.15 -3.21 5.08
CA ILE A 57 -3.90 -3.46 6.49
C ILE A 57 -4.03 -2.17 7.28
N GLN A 58 -4.26 -2.30 8.60
CA GLN A 58 -4.28 -1.16 9.51
C GLN A 58 -2.87 -0.88 10.05
N GLY A 59 -2.49 0.39 10.08
CA GLY A 59 -1.29 0.89 10.75
C GLY A 59 -1.53 1.26 12.22
N ASN A 60 -0.51 1.78 12.87
CA ASN A 60 -0.58 2.15 14.28
C ASN A 60 -1.30 3.49 14.52
N CYS A 61 -1.37 4.37 13.51
CA CYS A 61 -2.10 5.64 13.60
C CYS A 61 -3.55 5.54 13.10
N ASP A 62 -3.98 4.40 12.59
CA ASP A 62 -5.34 4.22 12.10
C ASP A 62 -6.35 4.20 13.26
N ASN A 63 -7.14 5.26 13.37
CA ASN A 63 -8.08 5.50 14.44
C ASN A 63 -9.53 5.32 13.98
N TYR A 64 -9.82 4.18 13.37
CA TYR A 64 -11.16 3.78 12.97
C TYR A 64 -11.45 2.32 13.38
N ALA A 65 -12.70 2.06 13.76
CA ALA A 65 -13.13 0.72 14.12
C ALA A 65 -13.46 -0.10 12.85
N PRO A 66 -13.48 -1.44 12.94
CA PRO A 66 -13.90 -2.27 11.80
C PRO A 66 -15.28 -1.93 11.24
N ILE A 67 -16.18 -1.39 12.06
CA ILE A 67 -17.52 -0.95 11.64
C ILE A 67 -17.48 0.28 10.74
N ASP A 68 -16.44 1.09 10.82
CA ASP A 68 -16.27 2.29 10.01
C ASP A 68 -15.73 1.98 8.60
N ILE A 69 -15.23 0.75 8.39
CA ILE A 69 -14.70 0.33 7.11
C ILE A 69 -15.86 0.07 6.15
N PRO A 70 -15.90 0.78 5.00
CA PRO A 70 -16.95 0.56 4.01
C PRO A 70 -16.97 -0.90 3.52
N SER A 71 -18.16 -1.48 3.45
CA SER A 71 -18.34 -2.85 2.97
C SER A 71 -18.51 -2.86 1.44
N TYR A 72 -17.38 -2.84 0.74
CA TYR A 72 -17.34 -2.99 -0.72
C TYR A 72 -16.78 -4.37 -1.10
N PRO A 73 -17.35 -5.07 -2.10
CA PRO A 73 -16.86 -6.39 -2.52
C PRO A 73 -15.38 -6.40 -2.96
N GLN A 74 -14.90 -5.28 -3.50
CA GLN A 74 -13.51 -5.12 -3.95
C GLN A 74 -12.54 -4.69 -2.85
N TRP A 75 -13.00 -4.52 -1.60
CA TRP A 75 -12.18 -4.13 -0.46
C TRP A 75 -11.82 -5.32 0.41
N HIS A 76 -10.54 -5.63 0.50
CA HIS A 76 -10.00 -6.81 1.18
C HIS A 76 -9.21 -6.37 2.41
N ASN A 77 -9.89 -6.36 3.57
CA ASN A 77 -9.23 -6.05 4.85
C ASN A 77 -8.47 -7.29 5.36
N ILE A 78 -7.16 -7.20 5.47
CA ILE A 78 -6.27 -8.27 5.92
C ILE A 78 -6.02 -8.20 7.44
N GLY A 79 -6.43 -7.11 8.09
CA GLY A 79 -6.16 -6.87 9.51
C GLY A 79 -4.89 -6.04 9.72
N ARG A 80 -4.05 -6.42 10.68
CA ARG A 80 -2.81 -5.67 10.99
C ARG A 80 -1.60 -6.15 10.20
N TYR A 81 -1.62 -7.39 9.79
CA TYR A 81 -0.60 -8.02 8.94
C TYR A 81 -1.17 -9.32 8.36
N GLY A 82 -0.53 -9.86 7.35
CA GLY A 82 -0.90 -11.17 6.79
C GLY A 82 -0.28 -11.40 5.41
N GLN A 83 -0.80 -12.40 4.72
CA GLN A 83 -0.38 -12.75 3.37
C GLN A 83 -1.56 -12.72 2.42
N ILE A 84 -1.29 -12.34 1.17
CA ILE A 84 -2.25 -12.39 0.07
C ILE A 84 -1.63 -13.08 -1.14
N ILE A 85 -2.48 -13.61 -2.00
CA ILE A 85 -2.05 -14.16 -3.29
C ILE A 85 -2.74 -13.36 -4.40
N ILE A 86 -1.95 -12.66 -5.20
CA ILE A 86 -2.42 -11.94 -6.37
C ILE A 86 -1.60 -12.44 -7.57
N ASP A 87 -2.28 -12.86 -8.63
CA ASP A 87 -1.65 -13.29 -9.88
C ASP A 87 -0.60 -14.40 -9.65
N LYS A 88 -0.86 -15.32 -8.71
CA LYS A 88 0.01 -16.39 -8.22
C LYS A 88 1.25 -15.92 -7.43
N ARG A 89 1.38 -14.63 -7.15
CA ARG A 89 2.43 -14.09 -6.29
C ARG A 89 2.03 -14.17 -4.83
N HIS A 90 2.90 -14.72 -4.00
CA HIS A 90 2.74 -14.73 -2.56
C HIS A 90 3.35 -13.44 -1.98
N ILE A 91 2.49 -12.58 -1.46
CA ILE A 91 2.83 -11.23 -1.01
C ILE A 91 2.56 -11.12 0.48
N GLY A 92 3.56 -10.77 1.25
CA GLY A 92 3.42 -10.43 2.67
C GLY A 92 3.12 -8.94 2.85
N LEU A 93 2.27 -8.63 3.84
CA LEU A 93 1.90 -7.25 4.18
C LEU A 93 2.03 -7.05 5.69
N CYS A 94 2.71 -5.99 6.11
CA CYS A 94 2.64 -5.46 7.46
C CYS A 94 2.87 -3.96 7.44
N HIS A 95 2.35 -3.23 8.44
CA HIS A 95 2.68 -1.82 8.56
C HIS A 95 4.03 -1.65 9.27
N GLU A 96 4.11 -2.12 10.50
CA GLU A 96 5.31 -1.99 11.34
C GLU A 96 6.31 -3.12 11.04
N PRO A 97 7.62 -2.81 10.95
CA PRO A 97 8.68 -3.81 10.78
C PRO A 97 8.67 -4.93 11.85
N SER A 98 8.14 -4.64 13.03
CA SER A 98 8.00 -5.61 14.14
C SER A 98 7.11 -6.81 13.81
N PHE A 99 6.21 -6.68 12.82
CA PHE A 99 5.32 -7.76 12.37
C PHE A 99 5.90 -8.62 11.24
N GLN A 100 7.05 -8.28 10.67
CA GLN A 100 7.64 -9.04 9.55
C GLN A 100 7.83 -10.53 9.89
N GLU A 101 8.35 -10.83 11.08
CA GLU A 101 8.52 -12.22 11.53
C GLU A 101 7.17 -12.96 11.65
N ALA A 102 6.12 -12.27 12.10
CA ALA A 102 4.79 -12.87 12.21
C ALA A 102 4.21 -13.21 10.82
N VAL A 103 4.35 -12.30 9.86
CA VAL A 103 3.95 -12.56 8.46
C VAL A 103 4.67 -13.79 7.90
N LEU A 104 5.99 -13.90 8.11
CA LEU A 104 6.81 -14.99 7.57
C LEU A 104 6.54 -16.36 8.25
N LYS A 105 5.96 -16.37 9.45
CA LYS A 105 5.48 -17.62 10.10
C LYS A 105 4.26 -18.22 9.43
N GLU A 106 3.48 -17.41 8.68
CA GLU A 106 2.31 -17.90 7.93
C GLU A 106 2.70 -18.65 6.66
N GLY A 107 3.90 -18.43 6.13
CA GLY A 107 4.40 -19.07 4.93
C GLY A 107 5.50 -18.26 4.23
N ALA A 108 6.08 -18.83 3.19
CA ALA A 108 7.06 -18.15 2.37
C ALA A 108 6.38 -17.14 1.43
N VAL A 109 6.93 -15.94 1.33
CA VAL A 109 6.51 -14.90 0.40
C VAL A 109 7.64 -14.52 -0.55
N GLU A 110 7.31 -14.04 -1.74
CA GLU A 110 8.26 -13.56 -2.74
C GLU A 110 8.65 -12.10 -2.48
N VAL A 111 7.68 -11.32 -1.98
CA VAL A 111 7.86 -9.92 -1.57
C VAL A 111 7.07 -9.66 -0.30
N LEU A 112 7.66 -8.89 0.62
CA LEU A 112 7.00 -8.36 1.81
C LEU A 112 7.01 -6.84 1.73
N PHE A 113 5.83 -6.24 1.62
CA PHE A 113 5.66 -4.80 1.67
C PHE A 113 5.39 -4.33 3.10
N TYR A 114 6.02 -3.21 3.50
CA TYR A 114 5.83 -2.61 4.82
C TYR A 114 5.85 -1.08 4.75
N GLY A 115 5.31 -0.40 5.76
CA GLY A 115 5.23 1.06 5.88
C GLY A 115 6.00 1.61 7.08
N HIS A 116 5.37 2.52 7.83
CA HIS A 116 5.75 3.02 9.15
C HIS A 116 7.02 3.89 9.22
N THR A 117 8.08 3.52 8.51
CA THR A 117 9.35 4.26 8.57
C THR A 117 9.35 5.51 7.71
N HIS A 118 8.34 5.69 6.85
CA HIS A 118 8.20 6.75 5.86
C HIS A 118 9.34 6.80 4.82
N LYS A 119 10.38 5.98 5.01
CA LYS A 119 11.57 5.98 4.15
C LYS A 119 11.42 4.92 3.06
N PRO A 120 11.47 5.30 1.78
CA PRO A 120 11.53 4.32 0.70
C PRO A 120 12.76 3.41 0.88
N TRP A 121 12.52 2.10 0.81
CA TRP A 121 13.59 1.13 1.01
C TRP A 121 13.33 -0.15 0.23
N GLN A 122 14.39 -0.80 -0.20
CA GLN A 122 14.32 -2.16 -0.73
C GLN A 122 15.56 -2.94 -0.33
N GLU A 123 15.35 -4.20 0.01
CA GLU A 123 16.41 -5.12 0.39
C GLU A 123 16.02 -6.54 0.00
N GLN A 124 16.97 -7.30 -0.51
CA GLN A 124 16.77 -8.72 -0.78
C GLN A 124 17.34 -9.56 0.36
N ILE A 125 16.49 -10.34 0.99
CA ILE A 125 16.84 -11.27 2.06
C ILE A 125 16.58 -12.69 1.55
N ASN A 126 17.65 -13.42 1.23
CA ASN A 126 17.56 -14.73 0.56
C ASN A 126 16.82 -14.63 -0.79
N HIS A 127 15.63 -15.24 -0.88
CA HIS A 127 14.79 -15.22 -2.09
C HIS A 127 13.60 -14.27 -1.99
N MET A 128 13.46 -13.58 -0.87
CA MET A 128 12.39 -12.64 -0.61
C MET A 128 12.89 -11.20 -0.76
N TRP A 129 12.05 -10.35 -1.32
CA TRP A 129 12.24 -8.92 -1.29
C TRP A 129 11.48 -8.27 -0.14
N LEU A 130 12.15 -7.38 0.57
CA LEU A 130 11.57 -6.49 1.57
C LEU A 130 11.49 -5.09 0.99
N VAL A 131 10.28 -4.52 0.89
CA VAL A 131 10.05 -3.27 0.16
C VAL A 131 9.18 -2.31 0.96
N ASN A 132 9.62 -1.05 1.07
CA ASN A 132 8.83 0.05 1.62
C ASN A 132 8.62 1.10 0.53
N PRO A 133 7.37 1.47 0.20
CA PRO A 133 7.06 2.47 -0.84
C PRO A 133 7.33 3.91 -0.39
N GLY A 134 7.72 4.14 0.87
CA GLY A 134 7.82 5.46 1.48
C GLY A 134 6.49 5.93 2.07
N THR A 135 6.28 7.23 2.09
CA THR A 135 5.08 7.88 2.62
C THR A 135 4.31 8.60 1.52
N LEU A 136 3.02 8.34 1.38
CA LEU A 136 2.19 9.12 0.45
C LEU A 136 1.85 10.49 1.04
N GLY A 137 1.80 10.60 2.37
CA GLY A 137 1.58 11.86 3.09
C GLY A 137 2.70 12.89 2.91
N GLY A 138 3.91 12.46 2.57
CA GLY A 138 5.05 13.35 2.39
C GLY A 138 5.66 13.84 3.71
N ILE A 139 5.51 13.07 4.80
CA ILE A 139 6.06 13.40 6.11
C ILE A 139 7.49 12.90 6.20
N TYR A 140 8.44 13.77 6.52
CA TYR A 140 9.89 13.56 6.61
C TYR A 140 10.59 13.25 5.27
N TYR A 141 9.93 12.60 4.33
CA TYR A 141 10.45 12.26 3.00
C TYR A 141 9.49 12.76 1.91
N PRO A 142 9.97 12.95 0.67
CA PRO A 142 9.08 13.28 -0.45
C PRO A 142 7.94 12.25 -0.59
N ALA A 143 6.75 12.74 -0.88
CA ALA A 143 5.60 11.88 -1.11
C ALA A 143 5.89 10.87 -2.23
N SER A 144 5.67 9.59 -1.93
CA SER A 144 6.02 8.48 -2.82
C SER A 144 5.06 7.31 -2.70
N PHE A 145 5.06 6.48 -3.72
CA PHE A 145 4.40 5.18 -3.79
C PHE A 145 5.20 4.24 -4.70
N ALA A 146 4.91 2.96 -4.69
CA ALA A 146 5.52 2.01 -5.61
C ALA A 146 4.49 1.46 -6.60
N LEU A 147 4.94 1.13 -7.80
CA LEU A 147 4.20 0.30 -8.75
C LEU A 147 4.82 -1.09 -8.74
N TYR A 148 4.01 -2.10 -8.45
CA TYR A 148 4.43 -3.50 -8.46
C TYR A 148 3.88 -4.21 -9.70
N ASP A 149 4.78 -4.76 -10.51
CA ASP A 149 4.43 -5.62 -11.63
C ASP A 149 4.48 -7.09 -11.19
N THR A 150 3.32 -7.71 -11.08
CA THR A 150 3.19 -9.11 -10.67
C THR A 150 3.77 -10.10 -11.69
N VAL A 151 3.79 -9.76 -12.96
CA VAL A 151 4.30 -10.64 -14.03
C VAL A 151 5.81 -10.82 -13.86
N ASN A 152 6.54 -9.73 -13.73
CA ASN A 152 7.99 -9.73 -13.66
C ASN A 152 8.53 -9.80 -12.21
N ASN A 153 7.66 -9.66 -11.20
CA ASN A 153 8.02 -9.55 -9.79
C ASN A 153 9.01 -8.40 -9.55
N THR A 154 8.68 -7.23 -10.09
CA THR A 154 9.49 -6.02 -9.99
C THR A 154 8.63 -4.84 -9.52
N TRP A 155 9.28 -3.81 -8.96
CA TRP A 155 8.60 -2.58 -8.55
C TRP A 155 9.42 -1.36 -8.95
N GLU A 156 8.72 -0.25 -9.13
CA GLU A 156 9.28 1.05 -9.42
C GLU A 156 8.77 2.07 -8.39
N LEU A 157 9.69 2.77 -7.73
CA LEU A 157 9.33 3.88 -6.86
C LEU A 157 8.93 5.09 -7.70
N LYS A 158 7.80 5.69 -7.38
CA LYS A 158 7.31 6.95 -7.95
C LYS A 158 7.33 8.05 -6.90
N ILE A 159 7.93 9.18 -7.23
CA ILE A 159 7.87 10.39 -6.40
C ILE A 159 6.73 11.26 -6.93
N LEU A 160 5.78 11.60 -6.05
CA LEU A 160 4.53 12.26 -6.45
C LEU A 160 4.77 13.58 -7.20
N SER A 161 5.74 14.40 -6.74
CA SER A 161 6.09 15.68 -7.37
C SER A 161 6.79 15.56 -8.72
N GLN A 162 7.17 14.34 -9.13
CA GLN A 162 7.85 14.07 -10.41
C GLN A 162 6.91 13.39 -11.42
N LEU A 163 5.65 13.16 -11.05
CA LEU A 163 4.68 12.61 -11.98
C LEU A 163 4.42 13.61 -13.10
N ALA A 164 4.45 13.13 -14.35
CA ALA A 164 3.99 13.93 -15.46
C ALA A 164 2.50 14.25 -15.27
N ILE A 165 2.16 15.52 -15.19
CA ILE A 165 0.76 15.97 -15.23
C ILE A 165 0.35 15.85 -16.69
N LEU A 166 -0.44 14.83 -16.98
CA LEU A 166 -1.08 14.64 -18.29
C LEU A 166 -2.34 15.48 -18.39
#